data_4b338299d5c335d15050a882036b2e6e
#
_entry.id   4b338299d5c335d15050a882036b2e6e
#
_cell.length_a   1.000
_cell.length_b   1.000
_cell.length_c   1.000
_cell.angle_alpha   90.00
_cell.angle_beta   90.00
_cell.angle_gamma   90.00
#
_symmetry.space_group_name_H-M   'P 1'
#
loop_
_entity.id
_entity.type
_entity.pdbx_description
1 polymer ?
#
loop_
_entity_poly.entity_id
_entity_poly.type
_entity_poly.pdbx_seq_one_letter_code
_entity_poly.pdbx_strand_id
1 'polypeptide(L)'
;MKSKWLFSALSVLLFAGCVNSAKPPAINTTKIPDDIMAQEIKDMKFGMFICWSFSTFSGHEWTPTTDKDASYFKATGCDTDQWCETAKAAGMHYILFLTKHHDGFCLWDTATTDKKVTNSPLGIDVLTKLRKSCDKYGLKLALYFSEGDWNWPGAVDGKGQGGGSNPEMKKAQLKELLTNYGPIAFWWMDHAVGDGGLSHEETVKWMHQFQPNTFVGFNHGEPAGRICLREMGSAGELGDVSTSKYNKQAEGSYTKYLVAEFTYPIQPPHSGGAMWFYSLPKHDNLCKSAESIYKDYLGAVKYGNIFSLDVGPNYEGKLRDIDVKTLHEVGEMIRTNAPLPEE
;
A
#
# COMPACT_ATOMS: atom_id res chain seq x y z
N MET A 1 -50.36 -42.39 40.87
CA MET A 1 -49.95 -41.00 40.47
C MET A 1 -48.78 -41.10 39.52
N LYS A 2 -49.00 -40.88 38.20
CA LYS A 2 -47.95 -40.96 37.15
C LYS A 2 -47.63 -39.52 36.70
N SER A 3 -46.45 -39.06 37.04
CA SER A 3 -45.92 -37.77 36.63
C SER A 3 -45.46 -37.84 35.16
N LYS A 4 -46.03 -36.98 34.30
CA LYS A 4 -45.62 -36.77 32.90
C LYS A 4 -44.63 -35.61 32.87
N TRP A 5 -43.39 -35.87 32.46
CA TRP A 5 -42.40 -34.84 32.13
C TRP A 5 -42.59 -34.44 30.66
N LEU A 6 -42.92 -33.16 30.40
CA LEU A 6 -42.92 -32.56 29.08
C LEU A 6 -41.48 -32.06 28.78
N PHE A 7 -40.85 -32.64 27.76
CA PHE A 7 -39.63 -32.08 27.18
C PHE A 7 -40.04 -31.01 26.15
N SER A 8 -39.72 -29.76 26.45
CA SER A 8 -39.79 -28.65 25.48
C SER A 8 -38.57 -28.67 24.62
N ALA A 9 -38.69 -28.93 23.32
CA ALA A 9 -37.64 -28.85 22.36
C ALA A 9 -37.46 -27.37 21.95
N LEU A 10 -36.34 -26.77 22.36
CA LEU A 10 -35.96 -25.43 21.94
C LEU A 10 -35.26 -25.52 20.56
N SER A 11 -36.01 -25.15 19.52
CA SER A 11 -35.48 -25.07 18.16
C SER A 11 -34.55 -23.83 18.03
N VAL A 12 -33.24 -24.02 17.98
CA VAL A 12 -32.29 -22.98 17.66
C VAL A 12 -32.33 -22.77 16.14
N LEU A 13 -32.95 -21.70 15.68
CA LEU A 13 -32.86 -21.22 14.31
C LEU A 13 -31.48 -20.61 14.10
N LEU A 14 -30.57 -21.35 13.47
CA LEU A 14 -29.33 -20.83 12.92
C LEU A 14 -29.68 -19.94 11.73
N PHE A 15 -29.66 -18.62 11.92
CA PHE A 15 -29.59 -17.65 10.82
C PHE A 15 -28.24 -17.74 10.21
N ALA A 16 -28.07 -18.53 9.14
CA ALA A 16 -26.96 -18.39 8.22
C ALA A 16 -27.14 -17.07 7.46
N GLY A 17 -26.56 -16.00 7.99
CA GLY A 17 -26.47 -14.73 7.28
C GLY A 17 -25.61 -14.96 6.04
N CYS A 18 -26.24 -14.99 4.86
CA CYS A 18 -25.55 -14.85 3.59
C CYS A 18 -24.83 -13.50 3.61
N VAL A 19 -23.54 -13.50 3.89
CA VAL A 19 -22.67 -12.34 3.62
C VAL A 19 -22.65 -12.20 2.11
N ASN A 20 -23.50 -11.31 1.57
CA ASN A 20 -23.42 -10.90 0.19
C ASN A 20 -22.04 -10.29 -0.01
N SER A 21 -21.08 -11.04 -0.54
CA SER A 21 -19.80 -10.52 -0.94
C SER A 21 -20.04 -9.65 -2.18
N ALA A 22 -20.21 -8.35 -1.97
CA ALA A 22 -20.30 -7.41 -3.06
C ALA A 22 -19.04 -7.62 -3.94
N LYS A 23 -19.28 -7.85 -5.24
CA LYS A 23 -18.16 -7.94 -6.20
C LYS A 23 -17.42 -6.62 -6.23
N PRO A 24 -16.10 -6.64 -6.42
CA PRO A 24 -15.32 -5.41 -6.59
C PRO A 24 -15.88 -4.59 -7.77
N PRO A 25 -15.67 -3.26 -7.78
CA PRO A 25 -16.10 -2.40 -8.89
C PRO A 25 -15.59 -2.90 -10.24
N ALA A 26 -16.37 -2.67 -11.30
CA ALA A 26 -15.99 -3.08 -12.65
C ALA A 26 -14.77 -2.31 -13.15
N ILE A 27 -13.85 -3.01 -13.80
CA ILE A 27 -12.67 -2.45 -14.44
C ILE A 27 -13.07 -1.84 -15.78
N ASN A 28 -12.71 -0.57 -16.02
CA ASN A 28 -12.86 0.05 -17.33
C ASN A 28 -11.71 -0.39 -18.25
N THR A 29 -12.01 -1.19 -19.25
CA THR A 29 -11.05 -1.68 -20.22
C THR A 29 -10.92 -0.79 -21.48
N THR A 30 -11.73 0.26 -21.60
CA THR A 30 -11.59 1.25 -22.66
C THR A 30 -10.43 2.18 -22.34
N LYS A 31 -9.45 2.31 -23.26
CA LYS A 31 -8.32 3.21 -23.05
C LYS A 31 -8.80 4.67 -23.03
N ILE A 32 -8.44 5.35 -21.95
CA ILE A 32 -8.62 6.79 -21.76
C ILE A 32 -7.29 7.50 -22.11
N PRO A 33 -7.30 8.70 -22.69
CA PRO A 33 -6.08 9.48 -22.92
C PRO A 33 -5.26 9.66 -21.64
N ASP A 34 -3.94 9.55 -21.74
CA ASP A 34 -3.05 9.57 -20.58
C ASP A 34 -3.06 10.91 -19.83
N ASP A 35 -3.30 12.03 -20.54
CA ASP A 35 -3.42 13.36 -19.93
C ASP A 35 -4.68 13.48 -19.04
N ILE A 36 -5.80 12.89 -19.47
CA ILE A 36 -7.03 12.82 -18.67
C ILE A 36 -6.80 11.96 -17.42
N MET A 37 -6.20 10.79 -17.59
CA MET A 37 -5.87 9.90 -16.46
C MET A 37 -4.87 10.54 -15.49
N ALA A 38 -3.88 11.29 -16.02
CA ALA A 38 -2.94 12.03 -15.21
C ALA A 38 -3.64 13.08 -14.34
N GLN A 39 -4.64 13.79 -14.91
CA GLN A 39 -5.41 14.75 -14.13
C GLN A 39 -6.25 14.08 -13.03
N GLU A 40 -6.89 12.94 -13.33
CA GLU A 40 -7.61 12.16 -12.30
C GLU A 40 -6.71 11.72 -11.15
N ILE A 41 -5.45 11.33 -11.45
CA ILE A 41 -4.48 10.95 -10.42
C ILE A 41 -4.04 12.19 -9.62
N LYS A 42 -3.69 13.31 -10.28
CA LYS A 42 -3.32 14.56 -9.61
C LYS A 42 -4.41 15.07 -8.67
N ASP A 43 -5.67 14.89 -9.04
CA ASP A 43 -6.83 15.31 -8.23
C ASP A 43 -6.97 14.47 -6.93
N MET A 44 -6.30 13.33 -6.83
CA MET A 44 -6.25 12.57 -5.59
C MET A 44 -5.38 13.23 -4.50
N LYS A 45 -4.39 14.02 -4.85
CA LYS A 45 -3.55 14.88 -3.99
C LYS A 45 -2.83 14.18 -2.85
N PHE A 46 -3.57 13.54 -1.94
CA PHE A 46 -3.08 12.98 -0.69
C PHE A 46 -3.66 11.61 -0.44
N GLY A 47 -2.85 10.68 0.03
CA GLY A 47 -3.23 9.32 0.34
C GLY A 47 -2.42 8.71 1.48
N MET A 48 -2.90 7.60 2.00
CA MET A 48 -2.22 6.80 3.01
C MET A 48 -1.50 5.64 2.34
N PHE A 49 -0.22 5.49 2.60
CA PHE A 49 0.52 4.28 2.26
C PHE A 49 0.50 3.34 3.46
N ILE A 50 0.10 2.09 3.27
CA ILE A 50 0.04 1.08 4.32
C ILE A 50 1.13 0.04 4.05
N CYS A 51 2.18 0.07 4.88
CA CYS A 51 3.22 -0.95 4.93
C CYS A 51 3.00 -1.90 6.10
N TRP A 52 2.61 -3.14 5.82
CA TRP A 52 2.34 -4.16 6.82
C TRP A 52 2.79 -5.53 6.28
N SER A 53 3.78 -6.16 6.89
CA SER A 53 4.35 -7.42 6.42
C SER A 53 5.20 -8.08 7.51
N PHE A 54 6.09 -8.99 7.16
CA PHE A 54 7.02 -9.63 8.09
C PHE A 54 7.89 -8.63 8.84
N SER A 55 8.26 -7.52 8.22
CA SER A 55 9.05 -6.45 8.84
C SER A 55 8.36 -5.82 10.05
N THR A 56 7.02 -5.79 10.09
CA THR A 56 6.26 -5.39 11.28
C THR A 56 6.61 -6.27 12.51
N PHE A 57 6.85 -7.58 12.31
CA PHE A 57 7.08 -8.54 13.39
C PHE A 57 8.55 -8.78 13.69
N SER A 58 9.45 -8.42 12.80
CA SER A 58 10.90 -8.50 13.02
C SER A 58 11.49 -7.27 13.68
N GLY A 59 10.84 -6.13 13.55
CA GLY A 59 11.37 -4.83 13.96
C GLY A 59 12.56 -4.37 13.11
N HIS A 60 12.68 -4.88 11.90
CA HIS A 60 13.71 -4.51 10.93
C HIS A 60 13.08 -4.20 9.58
N GLU A 61 13.63 -3.19 8.88
CA GLU A 61 13.16 -2.78 7.55
C GLU A 61 13.22 -3.92 6.55
N TRP A 62 14.34 -4.61 6.52
CA TRP A 62 14.58 -5.78 5.69
C TRP A 62 14.82 -7.00 6.56
N THR A 63 13.92 -7.96 6.47
CA THR A 63 13.96 -9.16 7.30
C THR A 63 14.40 -10.35 6.45
N PRO A 64 15.54 -11.01 6.77
CA PRO A 64 15.92 -12.26 6.13
C PRO A 64 14.87 -13.33 6.43
N THR A 65 14.12 -13.74 5.42
CA THR A 65 12.92 -14.57 5.63
C THR A 65 12.71 -15.66 4.61
N THR A 66 13.73 -16.05 3.85
CA THR A 66 13.60 -17.16 2.90
C THR A 66 13.26 -18.48 3.59
N ASP A 67 13.67 -18.64 4.85
CA ASP A 67 13.37 -19.78 5.73
C ASP A 67 12.05 -19.64 6.52
N LYS A 68 11.35 -18.50 6.40
CA LYS A 68 10.11 -18.24 7.14
C LYS A 68 8.91 -18.60 6.29
N ASP A 69 7.95 -19.30 6.90
CA ASP A 69 6.63 -19.54 6.33
C ASP A 69 5.63 -18.45 6.75
N ALA A 70 4.38 -18.60 6.32
CA ALA A 70 3.32 -17.63 6.59
C ALA A 70 3.01 -17.46 8.09
N SER A 71 3.34 -18.42 8.95
CA SER A 71 3.11 -18.34 10.40
C SER A 71 4.00 -17.31 11.10
N TYR A 72 5.03 -16.80 10.41
CA TYR A 72 5.85 -15.71 10.91
C TYR A 72 5.06 -14.39 10.99
N PHE A 73 4.04 -14.21 10.17
CA PHE A 73 3.11 -13.08 10.25
C PHE A 73 2.09 -13.34 11.37
N LYS A 74 2.37 -12.83 12.55
CA LYS A 74 1.65 -13.12 13.79
C LYS A 74 0.47 -12.18 14.07
N ALA A 75 -0.03 -11.45 13.08
CA ALA A 75 -1.18 -10.59 13.26
C ALA A 75 -2.42 -11.40 13.68
N THR A 76 -3.11 -10.92 14.70
CA THR A 76 -4.35 -11.54 15.21
C THR A 76 -5.60 -10.74 14.87
N GLY A 77 -5.44 -9.56 14.30
CA GLY A 77 -6.50 -8.66 13.86
C GLY A 77 -6.10 -7.89 12.62
N CYS A 78 -7.07 -7.24 11.99
CA CYS A 78 -6.88 -6.39 10.82
C CYS A 78 -8.07 -5.45 10.71
N ASP A 79 -7.87 -4.17 10.96
CA ASP A 79 -8.92 -3.16 10.98
C ASP A 79 -8.83 -2.19 9.79
N THR A 80 -9.12 -2.72 8.60
CA THR A 80 -9.09 -1.93 7.36
C THR A 80 -10.12 -0.80 7.35
N ASP A 81 -11.19 -0.91 8.14
CA ASP A 81 -12.17 0.18 8.30
C ASP A 81 -11.54 1.35 9.06
N GLN A 82 -10.79 1.10 10.16
CA GLN A 82 -10.06 2.15 10.87
C GLN A 82 -9.04 2.85 9.95
N TRP A 83 -8.30 2.09 9.12
CA TRP A 83 -7.35 2.69 8.19
C TRP A 83 -8.04 3.66 7.21
N CYS A 84 -9.12 3.20 6.59
CA CYS A 84 -9.87 4.00 5.61
C CYS A 84 -10.63 5.17 6.25
N GLU A 85 -11.19 4.98 7.45
CA GLU A 85 -11.86 6.04 8.20
C GLU A 85 -10.87 7.15 8.58
N THR A 86 -9.69 6.77 9.09
CA THR A 86 -8.61 7.70 9.43
C THR A 86 -8.11 8.44 8.19
N ALA A 87 -7.88 7.74 7.08
CA ALA A 87 -7.48 8.35 5.81
C ALA A 87 -8.52 9.37 5.33
N LYS A 88 -9.80 9.00 5.38
CA LYS A 88 -10.89 9.91 5.00
C LYS A 88 -10.97 11.13 5.90
N ALA A 89 -10.82 10.96 7.21
CA ALA A 89 -10.80 12.05 8.18
C ALA A 89 -9.61 13.00 7.97
N ALA A 90 -8.47 12.47 7.54
CA ALA A 90 -7.27 13.22 7.16
C ALA A 90 -7.41 13.98 5.83
N GLY A 91 -8.51 13.86 5.09
CA GLY A 91 -8.67 14.47 3.78
C GLY A 91 -7.98 13.71 2.64
N MET A 92 -7.62 12.46 2.87
CA MET A 92 -7.00 11.58 1.85
C MET A 92 -8.04 11.03 0.87
N HIS A 93 -7.59 10.72 -0.34
CA HIS A 93 -8.44 10.25 -1.44
C HIS A 93 -8.13 8.82 -1.89
N TYR A 94 -7.02 8.25 -1.45
CA TYR A 94 -6.62 6.88 -1.81
C TYR A 94 -5.86 6.19 -0.68
N ILE A 95 -5.86 4.85 -0.76
CA ILE A 95 -4.92 4.00 -0.03
C ILE A 95 -3.95 3.41 -1.05
N LEU A 96 -2.65 3.58 -0.81
CA LEU A 96 -1.58 2.81 -1.42
C LEU A 96 -1.27 1.64 -0.48
N PHE A 97 -1.44 0.40 -0.95
CA PHE A 97 -1.31 -0.78 -0.09
C PHE A 97 -0.15 -1.66 -0.53
N LEU A 98 0.72 -2.00 0.41
CA LEU A 98 1.81 -2.96 0.20
C LEU A 98 1.22 -4.37 0.07
N THR A 99 1.19 -4.91 -1.15
CA THR A 99 0.67 -6.26 -1.41
C THR A 99 1.70 -7.34 -1.11
N LYS A 100 2.95 -7.09 -1.48
CA LYS A 100 4.09 -7.98 -1.26
C LYS A 100 5.37 -7.15 -1.14
N HIS A 101 6.12 -7.34 -0.04
CA HIS A 101 7.47 -6.80 0.13
C HIS A 101 8.53 -7.76 -0.44
N HIS A 102 9.81 -7.43 -0.30
CA HIS A 102 10.94 -8.24 -0.79
C HIS A 102 11.01 -9.64 -0.15
N ASP A 103 10.41 -9.82 1.03
CA ASP A 103 10.31 -11.11 1.73
C ASP A 103 9.41 -12.13 1.02
N GLY A 104 8.66 -11.70 -0.01
CA GLY A 104 7.78 -12.55 -0.81
C GLY A 104 6.47 -12.92 -0.11
N PHE A 105 6.18 -12.38 1.08
CA PHE A 105 4.92 -12.64 1.77
C PHE A 105 3.78 -11.84 1.13
N CYS A 106 2.77 -12.56 0.64
CA CYS A 106 1.64 -11.99 -0.08
C CYS A 106 0.46 -11.68 0.86
N LEU A 107 0.00 -10.43 0.87
CA LEU A 107 -1.14 -9.98 1.69
C LEU A 107 -2.51 -10.18 1.01
N TRP A 108 -2.56 -11.00 -0.02
CA TRP A 108 -3.77 -11.47 -0.70
C TRP A 108 -3.76 -13.00 -0.84
N ASP A 109 -4.91 -13.58 -1.17
CA ASP A 109 -5.05 -15.03 -1.35
C ASP A 109 -4.52 -15.47 -2.73
N THR A 110 -3.21 -15.40 -2.91
CA THR A 110 -2.56 -15.83 -4.14
C THR A 110 -2.60 -17.35 -4.30
N ALA A 111 -2.72 -17.81 -5.54
CA ALA A 111 -2.52 -19.22 -5.90
C ALA A 111 -1.06 -19.58 -6.21
N THR A 112 -0.15 -18.58 -6.21
CA THR A 112 1.22 -18.75 -6.71
C THR A 112 2.21 -19.24 -5.65
N THR A 113 1.90 -19.06 -4.37
CA THR A 113 2.76 -19.46 -3.25
C THR A 113 1.94 -19.73 -1.99
N ASP A 114 2.47 -20.59 -1.10
CA ASP A 114 1.92 -20.81 0.24
C ASP A 114 2.36 -19.72 1.24
N LYS A 115 3.31 -18.86 0.87
CA LYS A 115 3.78 -17.73 1.69
C LYS A 115 2.82 -16.56 1.53
N LYS A 116 1.61 -16.74 2.06
CA LYS A 116 0.48 -15.81 1.92
C LYS A 116 -0.32 -15.66 3.20
N VAL A 117 -1.01 -14.55 3.31
CA VAL A 117 -1.73 -14.15 4.53
C VAL A 117 -2.86 -15.10 4.93
N THR A 118 -3.50 -15.77 3.97
CA THR A 118 -4.55 -16.76 4.26
C THR A 118 -4.01 -18.04 4.92
N ASN A 119 -2.72 -18.31 4.80
CA ASN A 119 -2.01 -19.40 5.50
C ASN A 119 -1.36 -18.94 6.82
N SER A 120 -1.46 -17.65 7.17
CA SER A 120 -0.96 -17.11 8.45
C SER A 120 -2.00 -17.27 9.56
N PRO A 121 -1.64 -17.01 10.84
CA PRO A 121 -2.61 -16.96 11.94
C PRO A 121 -3.79 -16.03 11.71
N LEU A 122 -3.64 -14.97 10.91
CA LEU A 122 -4.73 -14.07 10.56
C LEU A 122 -5.79 -14.73 9.67
N GLY A 123 -5.40 -15.59 8.74
CA GLY A 123 -6.29 -16.46 7.95
C GLY A 123 -7.28 -15.76 7.00
N ILE A 124 -7.07 -14.48 6.67
CA ILE A 124 -7.97 -13.70 5.79
C ILE A 124 -7.20 -13.04 4.65
N ASP A 125 -7.86 -12.83 3.52
CA ASP A 125 -7.36 -12.00 2.43
C ASP A 125 -7.51 -10.51 2.81
N VAL A 126 -6.38 -9.89 3.19
CA VAL A 126 -6.33 -8.49 3.65
C VAL A 126 -6.72 -7.54 2.52
N LEU A 127 -6.28 -7.82 1.29
CA LEU A 127 -6.57 -6.95 0.15
C LEU A 127 -8.06 -6.97 -0.22
N THR A 128 -8.72 -8.13 -0.15
CA THR A 128 -10.19 -8.23 -0.30
C THR A 128 -10.91 -7.41 0.77
N LYS A 129 -10.46 -7.48 2.02
CA LYS A 129 -11.05 -6.71 3.12
C LYS A 129 -10.84 -5.21 2.91
N LEU A 130 -9.62 -4.81 2.56
CA LEU A 130 -9.27 -3.42 2.30
C LEU A 130 -10.04 -2.84 1.12
N ARG A 131 -10.23 -3.60 0.02
CA ARG A 131 -11.04 -3.15 -1.13
C ARG A 131 -12.45 -2.77 -0.69
N LYS A 132 -13.09 -3.58 0.15
CA LYS A 132 -14.42 -3.29 0.69
C LYS A 132 -14.45 -2.03 1.55
N SER A 133 -13.42 -1.84 2.39
CA SER A 133 -13.28 -0.62 3.18
C SER A 133 -13.06 0.61 2.29
N CYS A 134 -12.20 0.53 1.27
CA CYS A 134 -12.01 1.62 0.31
C CYS A 134 -13.33 2.00 -0.38
N ASP A 135 -14.11 1.02 -0.83
CA ASP A 135 -15.42 1.27 -1.46
C ASP A 135 -16.41 1.93 -0.48
N LYS A 136 -16.45 1.46 0.77
CA LYS A 136 -17.29 2.01 1.84
C LYS A 136 -16.99 3.48 2.12
N TYR A 137 -15.71 3.86 2.16
CA TYR A 137 -15.27 5.22 2.50
C TYR A 137 -15.03 6.12 1.27
N GLY A 138 -15.25 5.60 0.06
CA GLY A 138 -15.08 6.34 -1.20
C GLY A 138 -13.62 6.69 -1.49
N LEU A 139 -12.69 5.77 -1.16
CA LEU A 139 -11.25 5.91 -1.41
C LEU A 139 -10.86 5.10 -2.66
N LYS A 140 -9.93 5.65 -3.45
CA LYS A 140 -9.29 4.89 -4.53
C LYS A 140 -8.29 3.90 -3.94
N LEU A 141 -7.99 2.82 -4.67
CA LEU A 141 -6.97 1.84 -4.29
C LEU A 141 -5.79 1.94 -5.26
N ALA A 142 -4.60 2.07 -4.73
CA ALA A 142 -3.32 1.92 -5.42
C ALA A 142 -2.54 0.79 -4.76
N LEU A 143 -1.63 0.14 -5.48
CA LEU A 143 -0.91 -1.02 -4.98
C LEU A 143 0.60 -0.84 -5.08
N TYR A 144 1.30 -1.20 -4.01
CA TYR A 144 2.73 -1.45 -4.02
C TYR A 144 2.98 -2.93 -4.28
N PHE A 145 3.99 -3.23 -5.06
CA PHE A 145 4.45 -4.59 -5.33
C PHE A 145 5.97 -4.62 -5.47
N SER A 146 6.64 -5.45 -4.67
CA SER A 146 8.08 -5.68 -4.86
C SER A 146 8.32 -6.61 -6.03
N GLU A 147 9.12 -6.15 -6.99
CA GLU A 147 9.65 -6.95 -8.09
C GLU A 147 10.88 -7.76 -7.66
N GLY A 148 11.55 -7.32 -6.59
CA GLY A 148 12.76 -7.93 -6.04
C GLY A 148 12.50 -8.96 -4.95
N ASP A 149 11.86 -10.07 -5.28
CA ASP A 149 11.50 -11.12 -4.32
C ASP A 149 12.72 -11.98 -3.95
N TRP A 150 13.03 -12.06 -2.66
CA TRP A 150 14.17 -12.82 -2.14
C TRP A 150 13.98 -14.35 -2.18
N ASN A 151 12.78 -14.84 -2.46
CA ASN A 151 12.52 -16.26 -2.61
C ASN A 151 12.66 -16.73 -4.06
N TRP A 152 12.85 -15.80 -4.99
CA TRP A 152 13.00 -16.15 -6.40
C TRP A 152 14.44 -16.56 -6.74
N PRO A 153 14.65 -17.39 -7.77
CA PRO A 153 15.98 -17.85 -8.17
C PRO A 153 16.96 -16.70 -8.40
N GLY A 154 18.15 -16.82 -7.83
CA GLY A 154 19.21 -15.83 -7.97
C GLY A 154 19.18 -14.69 -6.95
N ALA A 155 18.20 -14.68 -6.06
CA ALA A 155 18.12 -13.69 -4.99
C ALA A 155 19.27 -13.82 -3.99
N VAL A 156 19.66 -12.67 -3.42
CA VAL A 156 20.57 -12.59 -2.27
C VAL A 156 19.72 -12.32 -1.03
N ASP A 157 19.58 -13.33 -0.18
CA ASP A 157 18.65 -13.34 0.94
C ASP A 157 18.84 -12.17 1.91
N GLY A 158 17.78 -11.43 2.11
CA GLY A 158 17.52 -10.61 3.28
C GLY A 158 18.44 -9.44 3.55
N LYS A 159 19.25 -9.01 2.59
CA LYS A 159 20.23 -7.92 2.79
C LYS A 159 19.86 -6.63 2.05
N GLY A 160 18.59 -6.47 1.67
CA GLY A 160 18.12 -5.28 0.98
C GLY A 160 18.61 -5.12 -0.45
N GLN A 161 19.31 -6.12 -0.98
CA GLN A 161 19.89 -6.10 -2.32
C GLN A 161 19.66 -7.44 -3.01
N GLY A 162 19.48 -7.40 -4.34
CA GLY A 162 19.47 -8.60 -5.16
C GLY A 162 18.21 -9.45 -5.04
N GLY A 163 17.06 -8.91 -5.41
CA GLY A 163 15.87 -9.71 -5.68
C GLY A 163 16.13 -10.75 -6.77
N GLY A 164 15.40 -11.88 -6.71
CA GLY A 164 15.54 -12.94 -7.68
C GLY A 164 14.73 -12.69 -8.96
N SER A 165 14.86 -13.63 -9.91
CA SER A 165 14.18 -13.58 -11.20
C SER A 165 13.15 -14.71 -11.30
N ASN A 166 11.87 -14.38 -11.52
CA ASN A 166 10.80 -15.32 -11.84
C ASN A 166 9.69 -14.62 -12.66
N PRO A 167 9.92 -14.37 -13.96
CA PRO A 167 8.98 -13.62 -14.79
C PRO A 167 7.59 -14.25 -14.86
N GLU A 168 7.47 -15.57 -14.85
CA GLU A 168 6.18 -16.24 -14.93
C GLU A 168 5.38 -16.10 -13.63
N MET A 169 6.02 -16.23 -12.46
CA MET A 169 5.37 -15.98 -11.17
C MET A 169 4.98 -14.50 -11.03
N LYS A 170 5.85 -13.58 -11.41
CA LYS A 170 5.54 -12.14 -11.43
C LYS A 170 4.30 -11.85 -12.27
N LYS A 171 4.23 -12.37 -13.49
CA LYS A 171 3.05 -12.23 -14.37
C LYS A 171 1.79 -12.81 -13.74
N ALA A 172 1.89 -13.99 -13.12
CA ALA A 172 0.75 -14.64 -12.48
C ALA A 172 0.24 -13.81 -11.30
N GLN A 173 1.12 -13.35 -10.40
CA GLN A 173 0.79 -12.49 -9.26
C GLN A 173 0.16 -11.16 -9.70
N LEU A 174 0.76 -10.47 -10.66
CA LEU A 174 0.21 -9.23 -11.20
C LEU A 174 -1.17 -9.44 -11.85
N LYS A 175 -1.38 -10.56 -12.57
CA LYS A 175 -2.69 -10.89 -13.14
C LYS A 175 -3.75 -11.05 -12.05
N GLU A 176 -3.47 -11.79 -10.97
CA GLU A 176 -4.42 -11.93 -9.85
C GLU A 176 -4.81 -10.55 -9.29
N LEU A 177 -3.82 -9.70 -9.01
CA LEU A 177 -4.04 -8.36 -8.46
C LEU A 177 -4.82 -7.45 -9.42
N LEU A 178 -4.58 -7.55 -10.73
CA LEU A 178 -5.24 -6.74 -11.75
C LEU A 178 -6.66 -7.19 -12.09
N THR A 179 -7.03 -8.44 -11.77
CA THR A 179 -8.34 -9.00 -12.17
C THR A 179 -9.30 -9.21 -11.02
N ASN A 180 -8.82 -9.40 -9.78
CA ASN A 180 -9.65 -9.86 -8.67
C ASN A 180 -10.07 -8.74 -7.71
N TYR A 181 -9.40 -7.57 -7.73
CA TYR A 181 -9.58 -6.52 -6.71
C TYR A 181 -10.14 -5.20 -7.26
N GLY A 182 -10.69 -5.21 -8.49
CA GLY A 182 -11.29 -4.05 -9.12
C GLY A 182 -10.25 -3.04 -9.65
N PRO A 183 -10.66 -1.80 -9.94
CA PRO A 183 -9.78 -0.79 -10.51
C PRO A 183 -8.64 -0.40 -9.56
N ILE A 184 -7.42 -0.37 -10.09
CA ILE A 184 -6.22 0.10 -9.40
C ILE A 184 -5.80 1.43 -10.03
N ALA A 185 -5.72 2.49 -9.23
CA ALA A 185 -5.44 3.83 -9.71
C ALA A 185 -4.03 3.97 -10.25
N PHE A 186 -3.05 3.52 -9.49
CA PHE A 186 -1.64 3.46 -9.91
C PHE A 186 -0.91 2.36 -9.14
N TRP A 187 0.31 2.04 -9.64
CA TRP A 187 1.20 1.05 -9.05
C TRP A 187 2.51 1.68 -8.63
N TRP A 188 2.95 1.26 -7.47
CA TRP A 188 4.25 1.55 -6.90
C TRP A 188 5.09 0.28 -6.95
N MET A 189 5.91 0.14 -8.03
CA MET A 189 6.76 -1.04 -8.23
C MET A 189 8.11 -0.80 -7.58
N ASP A 190 8.48 -1.69 -6.66
CA ASP A 190 9.75 -1.62 -5.96
C ASP A 190 10.61 -2.83 -6.32
N HIS A 191 11.83 -2.58 -6.75
CA HIS A 191 12.62 -3.64 -7.38
C HIS A 191 13.84 -4.10 -6.56
N ALA A 192 14.16 -3.48 -5.39
CA ALA A 192 15.25 -3.94 -4.53
C ALA A 192 16.47 -4.50 -5.31
N VAL A 193 16.93 -3.77 -6.33
CA VAL A 193 18.00 -4.17 -7.27
C VAL A 193 17.60 -5.38 -8.13
N GLY A 194 16.48 -5.29 -8.81
CA GLY A 194 16.02 -6.30 -9.76
C GLY A 194 14.61 -6.01 -10.26
N ASP A 195 14.26 -6.54 -11.40
CA ASP A 195 12.95 -6.39 -12.05
C ASP A 195 12.16 -7.70 -12.13
N GLY A 196 12.55 -8.69 -11.35
CA GLY A 196 11.93 -10.01 -11.35
C GLY A 196 12.13 -10.79 -12.65
N GLY A 197 13.04 -10.34 -13.51
CA GLY A 197 13.34 -10.96 -14.81
C GLY A 197 12.40 -10.54 -15.93
N LEU A 198 11.64 -9.44 -15.74
CA LEU A 198 10.76 -8.87 -16.75
C LEU A 198 10.98 -7.35 -16.77
N SER A 199 11.46 -6.82 -17.88
CA SER A 199 11.74 -5.38 -18.00
C SER A 199 10.53 -4.52 -17.64
N HIS A 200 10.77 -3.24 -17.26
CA HIS A 200 9.71 -2.32 -16.91
C HIS A 200 8.69 -2.12 -18.06
N GLU A 201 9.18 -2.01 -19.29
CA GLU A 201 8.29 -1.89 -20.46
C GLU A 201 7.44 -3.15 -20.68
N GLU A 202 8.02 -4.35 -20.55
CA GLU A 202 7.28 -5.60 -20.63
C GLU A 202 6.26 -5.73 -19.49
N THR A 203 6.63 -5.32 -18.28
CA THR A 203 5.74 -5.28 -17.13
C THR A 203 4.53 -4.38 -17.39
N VAL A 204 4.73 -3.14 -17.83
CA VAL A 204 3.64 -2.20 -18.17
C VAL A 204 2.77 -2.76 -19.28
N LYS A 205 3.37 -3.30 -20.35
CA LYS A 205 2.65 -3.90 -21.46
C LYS A 205 1.79 -5.10 -21.00
N TRP A 206 2.28 -5.90 -20.08
CA TRP A 206 1.53 -7.01 -19.49
C TRP A 206 0.36 -6.50 -18.66
N MET A 207 0.58 -5.55 -17.77
CA MET A 207 -0.44 -4.98 -16.88
C MET A 207 -1.56 -4.29 -17.66
N HIS A 208 -1.24 -3.57 -18.72
CA HIS A 208 -2.20 -2.85 -19.55
C HIS A 208 -3.12 -3.77 -20.37
N GLN A 209 -2.83 -5.06 -20.48
CA GLN A 209 -3.78 -6.02 -21.05
C GLN A 209 -5.04 -6.20 -20.19
N PHE A 210 -4.95 -5.92 -18.89
CA PHE A 210 -6.03 -6.07 -17.92
C PHE A 210 -6.61 -4.73 -17.48
N GLN A 211 -5.75 -3.76 -17.22
CA GLN A 211 -6.13 -2.41 -16.79
C GLN A 211 -5.36 -1.34 -17.61
N PRO A 212 -5.85 -0.97 -18.80
CA PRO A 212 -5.10 -0.11 -19.73
C PRO A 212 -4.91 1.33 -19.23
N ASN A 213 -5.65 1.74 -18.20
CA ASN A 213 -5.66 3.11 -17.69
C ASN A 213 -4.84 3.27 -16.39
N THR A 214 -4.37 2.18 -15.78
CA THR A 214 -3.55 2.28 -14.57
C THR A 214 -2.15 2.82 -14.91
N PHE A 215 -1.63 3.72 -14.07
CA PHE A 215 -0.26 4.19 -14.17
C PHE A 215 0.67 3.29 -13.36
N VAL A 216 1.87 3.07 -13.86
CA VAL A 216 2.85 2.20 -13.22
C VAL A 216 4.14 2.98 -13.00
N GLY A 217 4.49 3.23 -11.75
CA GLY A 217 5.76 3.84 -11.36
C GLY A 217 6.75 2.77 -10.90
N PHE A 218 8.03 3.02 -11.18
CA PHE A 218 9.13 2.15 -10.76
C PHE A 218 10.06 2.93 -9.84
N ASN A 219 10.21 2.46 -8.61
CA ASN A 219 11.19 2.99 -7.69
C ASN A 219 12.60 2.65 -8.20
N HIS A 220 13.46 3.65 -8.30
CA HIS A 220 14.81 3.54 -8.86
C HIS A 220 14.89 3.10 -10.33
N GLY A 221 13.78 3.19 -11.07
CA GLY A 221 13.67 2.66 -12.42
C GLY A 221 13.39 3.68 -13.52
N GLU A 222 13.15 3.15 -14.71
CA GLU A 222 12.87 3.90 -15.94
C GLU A 222 11.40 4.37 -16.02
N PRO A 223 11.11 5.47 -16.71
CA PRO A 223 9.77 6.06 -16.77
C PRO A 223 8.85 5.35 -17.77
N ALA A 224 8.65 4.04 -17.61
CA ALA A 224 7.82 3.27 -18.54
C ALA A 224 6.31 3.53 -18.38
N GLY A 225 5.86 3.93 -17.18
CA GLY A 225 4.45 3.90 -16.82
C GLY A 225 3.78 5.24 -16.49
N ARG A 226 4.34 6.37 -16.87
CA ARG A 226 3.76 7.72 -16.78
C ARG A 226 3.72 8.36 -15.39
N ILE A 227 4.04 7.67 -14.32
CA ILE A 227 4.15 8.21 -12.97
C ILE A 227 5.58 8.06 -12.46
N CYS A 228 6.10 9.14 -11.87
CA CYS A 228 7.41 9.19 -11.26
C CYS A 228 7.27 8.99 -9.75
N LEU A 229 8.02 8.06 -9.18
CA LEU A 229 8.01 7.79 -7.75
C LEU A 229 9.22 8.42 -7.06
N ARG A 230 8.99 8.95 -5.86
CA ARG A 230 10.01 9.63 -5.04
C ARG A 230 10.00 9.08 -3.62
N GLU A 231 10.68 7.98 -3.42
CA GLU A 231 10.93 7.46 -2.08
C GLU A 231 11.76 8.45 -1.26
N MET A 232 11.35 8.72 -0.02
CA MET A 232 11.91 9.76 0.83
C MET A 232 11.98 11.13 0.13
N GLY A 233 10.99 11.39 -0.73
CA GLY A 233 10.88 12.62 -1.49
C GLY A 233 10.22 13.76 -0.71
N SER A 234 10.10 14.88 -1.36
CA SER A 234 9.42 16.07 -0.82
C SER A 234 8.61 16.76 -1.91
N ALA A 235 7.80 17.72 -1.50
CA ALA A 235 7.03 18.54 -2.42
C ALA A 235 7.97 19.41 -3.28
N GLY A 236 7.79 19.34 -4.59
CA GLY A 236 8.57 20.08 -5.57
C GLY A 236 8.14 19.71 -6.97
N GLU A 237 8.74 20.32 -7.98
CA GLU A 237 8.47 19.91 -9.35
C GLU A 237 8.85 18.45 -9.53
N LEU A 238 7.91 17.62 -9.96
CA LEU A 238 8.03 16.17 -10.05
C LEU A 238 8.55 15.51 -8.75
N GLY A 239 8.08 15.97 -7.59
CA GLY A 239 8.42 15.39 -6.30
C GLY A 239 9.83 15.69 -5.81
N ASP A 240 10.43 16.79 -6.26
CA ASP A 240 11.78 17.25 -5.88
C ASP A 240 12.86 16.17 -5.97
N VAL A 241 13.28 15.87 -7.18
CA VAL A 241 14.33 14.88 -7.50
C VAL A 241 15.67 15.11 -6.82
N SER A 242 15.95 16.33 -6.37
CA SER A 242 17.22 16.66 -5.75
C SER A 242 17.41 16.03 -4.39
N THR A 243 16.31 15.66 -3.70
CA THR A 243 16.37 15.15 -2.32
C THR A 243 16.69 13.67 -2.22
N SER A 244 16.46 12.87 -3.29
CA SER A 244 16.73 11.44 -3.28
C SER A 244 17.82 11.04 -4.27
N LYS A 245 18.91 10.46 -3.75
CA LYS A 245 19.97 9.88 -4.59
C LYS A 245 19.46 8.75 -5.50
N TYR A 246 18.39 8.10 -5.14
CA TYR A 246 17.80 6.98 -5.88
C TYR A 246 16.97 7.43 -7.08
N ASN A 247 16.48 8.65 -7.05
CA ASN A 247 15.63 9.19 -8.11
C ASN A 247 16.39 10.02 -9.17
N LYS A 248 17.73 10.13 -9.06
CA LYS A 248 18.56 10.86 -10.01
C LYS A 248 18.44 10.35 -11.45
N GLN A 249 18.23 9.05 -11.62
CA GLN A 249 18.05 8.44 -12.94
C GLN A 249 16.76 8.93 -13.64
N ALA A 250 15.78 9.35 -12.87
CA ALA A 250 14.52 9.88 -13.38
C ALA A 250 14.64 11.31 -13.93
N GLU A 251 15.65 12.09 -13.52
CA GLU A 251 15.84 13.49 -13.98
C GLU A 251 15.92 13.62 -15.50
N GLY A 252 16.68 12.76 -16.17
CA GLY A 252 16.80 12.75 -17.63
C GLY A 252 15.53 12.36 -18.38
N SER A 253 14.49 11.96 -17.66
CA SER A 253 13.28 11.34 -18.20
C SER A 253 12.01 12.11 -17.90
N TYR A 254 12.10 13.32 -17.38
CA TYR A 254 10.96 14.15 -16.96
C TYR A 254 9.89 14.34 -18.03
N THR A 255 10.28 14.52 -19.26
CA THR A 255 9.35 14.70 -20.37
C THR A 255 8.43 13.50 -20.61
N LYS A 256 8.74 12.35 -20.02
CA LYS A 256 7.95 11.12 -20.14
C LYS A 256 6.97 10.91 -18.99
N TYR A 257 7.16 11.61 -17.87
CA TYR A 257 6.24 11.56 -16.73
C TYR A 257 5.11 12.59 -16.88
N LEU A 258 3.95 12.23 -16.41
CA LEU A 258 2.77 13.09 -16.37
C LEU A 258 2.35 13.44 -14.95
N VAL A 259 2.71 12.61 -13.98
CA VAL A 259 2.43 12.77 -12.56
C VAL A 259 3.69 12.42 -11.77
N ALA A 260 3.90 13.09 -10.64
CA ALA A 260 4.85 12.67 -9.64
C ALA A 260 4.14 12.29 -8.34
N GLU A 261 4.66 11.26 -7.70
CA GLU A 261 4.31 10.85 -6.34
C GLU A 261 5.54 10.97 -5.46
N PHE A 262 5.38 11.44 -4.25
CA PHE A 262 6.41 11.34 -3.22
C PHE A 262 5.84 10.70 -1.96
N THR A 263 6.70 10.01 -1.23
CA THR A 263 6.33 9.27 -0.03
C THR A 263 7.44 9.30 1.02
N TYR A 264 7.05 9.28 2.28
CA TYR A 264 7.91 9.07 3.42
C TYR A 264 7.11 8.53 4.62
N PRO A 265 7.78 7.91 5.63
CA PRO A 265 7.11 7.41 6.83
C PRO A 265 6.61 8.55 7.74
N ILE A 266 5.42 8.36 8.33
CA ILE A 266 4.89 9.27 9.38
C ILE A 266 5.79 9.29 10.62
N GLN A 267 6.53 8.21 10.88
CA GLN A 267 7.52 8.17 11.93
C GLN A 267 8.72 9.06 11.58
N PRO A 268 9.17 9.92 12.50
CA PRO A 268 10.43 10.63 12.31
C PRO A 268 11.61 9.65 12.37
N PRO A 269 12.79 10.01 11.84
CA PRO A 269 13.99 9.19 11.96
C PRO A 269 14.28 8.83 13.42
N HIS A 270 14.53 7.54 13.68
CA HIS A 270 14.85 7.02 15.01
C HIS A 270 15.88 5.88 14.91
N SER A 271 16.45 5.47 16.04
CA SER A 271 17.40 4.37 16.12
C SER A 271 16.71 3.05 16.49
N GLY A 272 16.98 2.02 15.69
CA GLY A 272 16.42 0.66 15.85
C GLY A 272 14.94 0.58 15.48
N GLY A 273 14.51 -0.57 15.00
CA GLY A 273 13.19 -0.76 14.43
C GLY A 273 13.11 -0.37 12.97
N ALA A 274 11.99 -0.70 12.36
CA ALA A 274 11.66 -0.31 10.99
C ALA A 274 11.07 1.12 10.97
N MET A 275 11.18 1.82 9.84
CA MET A 275 10.57 3.14 9.64
C MET A 275 9.32 3.07 8.76
N TRP A 276 9.34 2.26 7.71
CA TRP A 276 8.22 2.06 6.80
C TRP A 276 7.13 1.14 7.39
N PHE A 277 7.51 0.27 8.32
CA PHE A 277 6.58 -0.60 9.03
C PHE A 277 6.37 -0.12 10.46
N TYR A 278 5.35 -0.63 11.14
CA TYR A 278 5.28 -0.48 12.59
C TYR A 278 6.64 -0.89 13.19
N SER A 279 7.20 -0.01 13.98
CA SER A 279 8.53 -0.20 14.49
C SER A 279 8.55 -1.11 15.74
N LEU A 280 8.60 -0.48 16.89
CA LEU A 280 8.62 -1.18 18.20
C LEU A 280 7.75 -0.40 19.19
N PRO A 281 7.18 -1.03 20.21
CA PRO A 281 6.35 -0.33 21.21
C PRO A 281 7.02 0.89 21.86
N LYS A 282 8.35 0.87 22.00
CA LYS A 282 9.10 2.05 22.52
C LYS A 282 9.02 3.29 21.61
N HIS A 283 8.58 3.13 20.37
CA HIS A 283 8.42 4.22 19.38
C HIS A 283 6.96 4.65 19.21
N ASP A 284 6.02 4.14 20.02
CA ASP A 284 4.58 4.45 19.89
C ASP A 284 4.25 5.93 20.08
N ASN A 285 5.15 6.70 20.70
CA ASN A 285 5.00 8.15 20.87
C ASN A 285 5.71 8.97 19.77
N LEU A 286 6.34 8.33 18.78
CA LEU A 286 7.06 9.02 17.70
C LEU A 286 6.13 9.24 16.51
N CYS A 287 5.85 10.49 16.19
CA CYS A 287 5.08 10.90 15.02
C CYS A 287 5.59 12.27 14.54
N LYS A 288 5.57 12.51 13.23
CA LYS A 288 5.76 13.85 12.68
C LYS A 288 4.62 14.76 13.12
N SER A 289 4.86 16.07 13.18
CA SER A 289 3.79 17.02 13.55
C SER A 289 2.78 17.17 12.41
N ALA A 290 1.54 17.51 12.79
CA ALA A 290 0.47 17.77 11.82
C ALA A 290 0.82 18.93 10.87
N GLU A 291 1.48 19.98 11.39
CA GLU A 291 1.92 21.14 10.60
C GLU A 291 2.93 20.74 9.53
N SER A 292 3.90 19.85 9.87
CA SER A 292 4.88 19.38 8.89
C SER A 292 4.22 18.60 7.75
N ILE A 293 3.31 17.68 8.08
CA ILE A 293 2.57 16.90 7.09
C ILE A 293 1.67 17.80 6.23
N TYR A 294 1.00 18.76 6.85
CA TYR A 294 0.15 19.72 6.15
C TYR A 294 0.95 20.62 5.20
N LYS A 295 2.16 21.07 5.61
CA LYS A 295 3.07 21.83 4.73
C LYS A 295 3.41 21.02 3.46
N ASP A 296 3.70 19.74 3.60
CA ASP A 296 4.00 18.86 2.47
C ASP A 296 2.76 18.59 1.59
N TYR A 297 1.57 18.46 2.19
CA TYR A 297 0.31 18.42 1.45
C TYR A 297 0.10 19.69 0.60
N LEU A 298 0.30 20.88 1.18
CA LEU A 298 0.19 22.13 0.44
C LEU A 298 1.21 22.21 -0.71
N GLY A 299 2.42 21.71 -0.49
CA GLY A 299 3.43 21.58 -1.53
C GLY A 299 2.99 20.64 -2.65
N ALA A 300 2.43 19.47 -2.32
CA ALA A 300 1.89 18.55 -3.32
C ALA A 300 0.82 19.23 -4.19
N VAL A 301 -0.13 19.89 -3.56
CA VAL A 301 -1.19 20.64 -4.28
C VAL A 301 -0.60 21.72 -5.18
N LYS A 302 0.38 22.49 -4.69
CA LYS A 302 1.05 23.57 -5.44
C LYS A 302 1.72 23.06 -6.72
N TYR A 303 2.37 21.92 -6.67
CA TYR A 303 3.13 21.36 -7.79
C TYR A 303 2.35 20.32 -8.60
N GLY A 304 1.08 20.04 -8.25
CA GLY A 304 0.27 19.03 -8.94
C GLY A 304 0.80 17.60 -8.76
N ASN A 305 1.45 17.34 -7.63
CA ASN A 305 1.91 16.00 -7.23
C ASN A 305 0.83 15.27 -6.43
N ILE A 306 1.04 13.97 -6.21
CA ILE A 306 0.34 13.23 -5.17
C ILE A 306 1.32 12.88 -4.05
N PHE A 307 0.82 12.93 -2.82
CA PHE A 307 1.58 12.64 -1.61
C PHE A 307 1.02 11.39 -0.93
N SER A 308 1.84 10.37 -0.80
CA SER A 308 1.52 9.12 -0.08
C SER A 308 2.24 9.12 1.26
N LEU A 309 1.53 9.39 2.36
CA LEU A 309 2.12 9.32 3.69
C LEU A 309 2.06 7.89 4.22
N ASP A 310 3.22 7.29 4.48
CA ASP A 310 3.28 5.92 4.98
C ASP A 310 2.94 5.83 6.47
N VAL A 311 2.04 4.90 6.80
CA VAL A 311 1.57 4.61 8.14
C VAL A 311 1.49 3.10 8.35
N GLY A 312 2.42 2.55 9.11
CA GLY A 312 2.51 1.10 9.37
C GLY A 312 1.55 0.64 10.47
N PRO A 313 0.57 -0.24 10.19
CA PRO A 313 -0.26 -0.84 11.23
C PRO A 313 0.55 -1.66 12.23
N ASN A 314 0.13 -1.67 13.49
CA ASN A 314 0.75 -2.40 14.58
C ASN A 314 0.52 -3.93 14.49
N TYR A 315 0.93 -4.66 15.52
CA TYR A 315 0.80 -6.13 15.60
C TYR A 315 -0.65 -6.63 15.55
N GLU A 316 -1.62 -5.77 15.90
CA GLU A 316 -3.06 -6.07 15.86
C GLU A 316 -3.73 -5.61 14.55
N GLY A 317 -2.95 -5.08 13.62
CA GLY A 317 -3.47 -4.54 12.37
C GLY A 317 -4.28 -3.26 12.53
N LYS A 318 -3.87 -2.39 13.46
CA LYS A 318 -4.45 -1.06 13.73
C LYS A 318 -3.39 0.03 13.57
N LEU A 319 -3.79 1.20 13.14
CA LEU A 319 -2.96 2.40 13.24
C LEU A 319 -2.78 2.78 14.71
N ARG A 320 -1.63 3.35 15.07
CA ARG A 320 -1.36 3.83 16.43
C ARG A 320 -2.24 5.03 16.75
N ASP A 321 -2.62 5.19 18.02
CA ASP A 321 -3.48 6.30 18.44
C ASP A 321 -2.88 7.67 18.11
N ILE A 322 -1.54 7.79 18.20
CA ILE A 322 -0.84 9.04 17.85
C ILE A 322 -0.96 9.35 16.37
N ASP A 323 -0.86 8.34 15.48
CA ASP A 323 -1.01 8.53 14.04
C ASP A 323 -2.44 8.97 13.71
N VAL A 324 -3.44 8.29 14.28
CA VAL A 324 -4.86 8.65 14.11
C VAL A 324 -5.11 10.08 14.55
N LYS A 325 -4.64 10.47 15.73
CA LYS A 325 -4.77 11.84 16.25
C LYS A 325 -4.13 12.85 15.31
N THR A 326 -2.87 12.65 14.94
CA THR A 326 -2.12 13.56 14.07
C THR A 326 -2.79 13.72 12.71
N LEU A 327 -3.28 12.61 12.13
CA LEU A 327 -3.96 12.62 10.83
C LEU A 327 -5.33 13.34 10.89
N HIS A 328 -6.04 13.24 12.00
CA HIS A 328 -7.26 14.04 12.22
C HIS A 328 -6.95 15.55 12.29
N GLU A 329 -5.85 15.94 12.94
CA GLU A 329 -5.37 17.33 13.00
C GLU A 329 -5.00 17.84 11.59
N VAL A 330 -4.29 17.04 10.79
CA VAL A 330 -4.00 17.35 9.38
C VAL A 330 -5.29 17.57 8.58
N GLY A 331 -6.27 16.69 8.75
CA GLY A 331 -7.56 16.82 8.08
C GLY A 331 -8.32 18.09 8.46
N GLU A 332 -8.23 18.50 9.72
CA GLU A 332 -8.82 19.79 10.16
C GLU A 332 -8.11 20.98 9.51
N MET A 333 -6.77 20.97 9.46
CA MET A 333 -5.99 22.00 8.77
C MET A 333 -6.33 22.10 7.29
N ILE A 334 -6.53 20.97 6.60
CA ILE A 334 -6.96 20.93 5.20
C ILE A 334 -8.36 21.53 5.02
N ARG A 335 -9.32 21.13 5.86
CA ARG A 335 -10.71 21.62 5.75
C ARG A 335 -10.86 23.13 6.04
N THR A 336 -10.05 23.64 6.95
CA THR A 336 -10.09 25.05 7.36
C THR A 336 -9.16 25.95 6.55
N ASN A 337 -8.34 25.39 5.65
CA ASN A 337 -7.23 26.09 5.01
C ASN A 337 -6.37 26.84 6.05
N ALA A 338 -5.97 26.14 7.09
CA ALA A 338 -5.24 26.72 8.22
C ALA A 338 -3.98 27.45 7.71
N PRO A 339 -3.70 28.67 8.23
CA PRO A 339 -2.43 29.33 7.95
C PRO A 339 -1.29 28.51 8.58
N LEU A 340 -0.17 28.37 7.84
CA LEU A 340 1.06 27.85 8.45
C LEU A 340 1.61 28.91 9.42
N PRO A 341 2.25 28.50 10.53
CA PRO A 341 3.01 29.41 11.36
C PRO A 341 4.05 30.17 10.53
N GLU A 342 4.25 31.46 10.80
CA GLU A 342 5.36 32.23 10.22
C GLU A 342 6.68 31.62 10.70
N GLU A 343 7.63 31.36 9.78
CA GLU A 343 8.96 30.83 10.08
C GLU A 343 9.84 31.86 10.78
#